data_500410986c6548afd4cce7e9d695625e
#
_entry.id   500410986c6548afd4cce7e9d695625e
#
_cell.length_a   1.000
_cell.length_b   1.000
_cell.length_c   1.000
_cell.angle_alpha   90.00
_cell.angle_beta   90.00
_cell.angle_gamma   90.00
#
_symmetry.space_group_name_H-M   'P 1'
#
loop_
_entity.id
_entity.type
_entity.pdbx_description
1 polymer ?
#
loop_
_entity_poly.entity_id
_entity_poly.type
_entity_poly.pdbx_seq_one_letter_code
_entity_poly.pdbx_strand_id
1 'polypeptide(L)'
;MPRKIKVLWVGCILIVFFSFVYFSIQGNIKAHRGKEEARVKQEFRIKNKKMPMKEVDSGQTFKVDPIKEIKELNALGKYEDAVRYAEGVATLNPNQSKIYTWWGVSLVKFGKREEAIDKFVKSASLDANYSKTYLYWGLTLAMDGKPKAAIKKYERGIELEPENSNAYAYWGAALEQLGDHSGAIGKLEHALEIMPNNSNVFSTLIDALVNQKKYNEAWEVVKKARKARVAISSNLLSKLAEVFPEPIL
;
A
#
# COMPACT_ATOMS: atom_id res chain seq x y z
N MET A 1 -40.23 -55.62 -11.19
CA MET A 1 -38.97 -54.94 -11.01
C MET A 1 -38.76 -54.71 -9.50
N PRO A 2 -37.64 -55.14 -8.92
CA PRO A 2 -37.42 -55.01 -7.49
C PRO A 2 -37.28 -53.54 -7.06
N ARG A 3 -37.86 -53.21 -5.90
CA ARG A 3 -37.87 -51.84 -5.31
C ARG A 3 -36.49 -51.12 -5.32
N LYS A 4 -35.38 -51.86 -5.23
CA LYS A 4 -34.02 -51.34 -5.23
C LYS A 4 -33.59 -50.66 -6.55
N ILE A 5 -34.11 -51.11 -7.71
CA ILE A 5 -33.79 -50.54 -9.02
C ILE A 5 -34.48 -49.19 -9.21
N LYS A 6 -35.71 -49.00 -8.70
CA LYS A 6 -36.42 -47.72 -8.77
C LYS A 6 -35.73 -46.61 -7.97
N VAL A 7 -35.15 -46.93 -6.81
CA VAL A 7 -34.41 -45.94 -5.98
C VAL A 7 -33.12 -45.47 -6.65
N LEU A 8 -32.39 -46.38 -7.32
CA LEU A 8 -31.19 -45.99 -8.08
C LEU A 8 -31.51 -45.07 -9.26
N TRP A 9 -32.60 -45.33 -9.98
CA TRP A 9 -32.99 -44.49 -11.12
C TRP A 9 -33.42 -43.09 -10.69
N VAL A 10 -34.16 -42.96 -9.58
CA VAL A 10 -34.56 -41.65 -9.03
C VAL A 10 -33.32 -40.86 -8.55
N GLY A 11 -32.34 -41.52 -7.93
CA GLY A 11 -31.08 -40.88 -7.51
C GLY A 11 -30.28 -40.36 -8.69
N CYS A 12 -30.13 -41.14 -9.77
CA CYS A 12 -29.44 -40.69 -10.98
C CYS A 12 -30.12 -39.49 -11.66
N ILE A 13 -31.46 -39.51 -11.74
CA ILE A 13 -32.22 -38.40 -12.33
C ILE A 13 -32.04 -37.10 -11.49
N LEU A 14 -32.07 -37.21 -10.16
CA LEU A 14 -31.83 -36.06 -9.28
C LEU A 14 -30.42 -35.50 -9.44
N ILE A 15 -29.39 -36.33 -9.51
CA ILE A 15 -28.00 -35.89 -9.72
C ILE A 15 -27.84 -35.15 -11.06
N VAL A 16 -28.40 -35.69 -12.13
CA VAL A 16 -28.37 -35.04 -13.46
C VAL A 16 -29.14 -33.72 -13.44
N PHE A 17 -30.30 -33.68 -12.78
CA PHE A 17 -31.10 -32.45 -12.65
C PHE A 17 -30.34 -31.39 -11.84
N PHE A 18 -29.75 -31.73 -10.69
CA PHE A 18 -28.98 -30.82 -9.87
C PHE A 18 -27.72 -30.34 -10.61
N SER A 19 -27.04 -31.21 -11.37
CA SER A 19 -25.91 -30.82 -12.20
C SER A 19 -26.32 -29.84 -13.29
N PHE A 20 -27.46 -30.06 -13.94
CA PHE A 20 -27.97 -29.16 -14.99
C PHE A 20 -28.38 -27.80 -14.42
N VAL A 21 -29.05 -27.77 -13.25
CA VAL A 21 -29.42 -26.55 -12.55
C VAL A 21 -28.15 -25.79 -12.12
N TYR A 22 -27.16 -26.50 -11.56
CA TYR A 22 -25.88 -25.89 -11.16
C TYR A 22 -25.14 -25.26 -12.37
N PHE A 23 -25.05 -25.99 -13.51
CA PHE A 23 -24.43 -25.45 -14.73
C PHE A 23 -25.19 -24.26 -15.31
N SER A 24 -26.54 -24.30 -15.24
CA SER A 24 -27.39 -23.20 -15.69
C SER A 24 -27.21 -21.95 -14.81
N ILE A 25 -27.10 -22.11 -13.49
CA ILE A 25 -26.84 -21.02 -12.55
C ILE A 25 -25.45 -20.44 -12.79
N GLN A 26 -24.42 -21.28 -12.95
CA GLN A 26 -23.06 -20.82 -13.24
C GLN A 26 -22.97 -20.08 -14.59
N GLY A 27 -23.68 -20.57 -15.61
CA GLY A 27 -23.78 -19.92 -16.92
C GLY A 27 -24.42 -18.53 -16.80
N ASN A 28 -25.52 -18.41 -16.06
CA ASN A 28 -26.20 -17.13 -15.82
C ASN A 28 -25.33 -16.15 -15.01
N ILE A 29 -24.65 -16.61 -13.97
CA ILE A 29 -23.71 -15.79 -13.18
C ILE A 29 -22.59 -15.26 -14.08
N LYS A 30 -22.01 -16.14 -14.93
CA LYS A 30 -20.92 -15.75 -15.86
C LYS A 30 -21.41 -14.75 -16.91
N ALA A 31 -22.62 -14.95 -17.45
CA ALA A 31 -23.22 -14.02 -18.42
C ALA A 31 -23.57 -12.66 -17.78
N HIS A 32 -24.09 -12.67 -16.55
CA HIS A 32 -24.42 -11.44 -15.81
C HIS A 32 -23.14 -10.66 -15.48
N ARG A 33 -22.09 -11.35 -15.04
CA ARG A 33 -20.77 -10.76 -14.78
C ARG A 33 -20.16 -10.15 -16.04
N GLY A 34 -20.22 -10.83 -17.18
CA GLY A 34 -19.75 -10.30 -18.45
C GLY A 34 -20.51 -9.04 -18.92
N LYS A 35 -21.82 -8.98 -18.70
CA LYS A 35 -22.63 -7.78 -19.00
C LYS A 35 -22.27 -6.61 -18.07
N GLU A 36 -22.07 -6.87 -16.79
CA GLU A 36 -21.68 -5.85 -15.81
C GLU A 36 -20.28 -5.30 -16.11
N GLU A 37 -19.31 -6.18 -16.44
CA GLU A 37 -17.97 -5.78 -16.87
C GLU A 37 -18.01 -4.94 -18.17
N ALA A 38 -18.85 -5.30 -19.12
CA ALA A 38 -19.02 -4.53 -20.36
C ALA A 38 -19.66 -3.15 -20.09
N ARG A 39 -20.64 -3.08 -19.16
CA ARG A 39 -21.28 -1.84 -18.74
C ARG A 39 -20.29 -0.94 -18.02
N VAL A 40 -19.52 -1.46 -17.07
CA VAL A 40 -18.47 -0.73 -16.36
C VAL A 40 -17.41 -0.21 -17.33
N LYS A 41 -16.98 -1.03 -18.31
CA LYS A 41 -16.07 -0.61 -19.39
C LYS A 41 -16.64 0.54 -20.21
N GLN A 42 -17.92 0.49 -20.53
CA GLN A 42 -18.59 1.52 -21.33
C GLN A 42 -18.79 2.81 -20.51
N GLU A 43 -19.20 2.71 -19.26
CA GLU A 43 -19.33 3.86 -18.35
C GLU A 43 -17.95 4.49 -18.09
N PHE A 44 -16.90 3.69 -17.91
CA PHE A 44 -15.53 4.16 -17.79
C PHE A 44 -15.07 4.92 -19.04
N ARG A 45 -15.36 4.40 -20.25
CA ARG A 45 -15.06 5.08 -21.53
C ARG A 45 -15.80 6.42 -21.65
N ILE A 46 -17.07 6.47 -21.24
CA ILE A 46 -17.90 7.68 -21.33
C ILE A 46 -17.45 8.73 -20.32
N LYS A 47 -17.23 8.35 -19.06
CA LYS A 47 -16.75 9.26 -17.99
C LYS A 47 -15.35 9.82 -18.27
N ASN A 48 -14.49 9.04 -18.88
CA ASN A 48 -13.09 9.41 -19.16
C ASN A 48 -12.88 10.02 -20.56
N LYS A 49 -13.94 10.27 -21.35
CA LYS A 49 -13.86 10.95 -22.65
C LYS A 49 -13.22 12.35 -22.58
N LYS A 50 -13.11 12.95 -21.37
CA LYS A 50 -12.40 14.21 -21.11
C LYS A 50 -10.95 14.04 -20.63
N MET A 51 -10.52 12.81 -20.30
CA MET A 51 -9.10 12.51 -20.07
C MET A 51 -8.49 12.03 -21.39
N PRO A 52 -7.26 12.45 -21.73
CA PRO A 52 -6.59 11.98 -22.93
C PRO A 52 -6.12 10.53 -22.75
N MET A 53 -7.06 9.62 -22.63
CA MET A 53 -6.78 8.19 -22.79
C MET A 53 -6.54 7.97 -24.29
N LYS A 54 -5.28 7.97 -24.69
CA LYS A 54 -4.90 7.44 -26.00
C LYS A 54 -5.42 6.01 -26.06
N GLU A 55 -6.22 5.74 -27.09
CA GLU A 55 -7.00 4.53 -27.34
C GLU A 55 -6.40 3.24 -26.79
N VAL A 56 -7.20 2.51 -26.00
CA VAL A 56 -6.92 1.14 -25.62
C VAL A 56 -7.52 0.25 -26.70
N ASP A 57 -6.68 -0.23 -27.59
CA ASP A 57 -7.05 -1.26 -28.56
C ASP A 57 -7.16 -2.61 -27.82
N SER A 58 -8.23 -3.36 -28.12
CA SER A 58 -8.56 -4.63 -27.49
C SER A 58 -7.50 -5.69 -27.84
N GLY A 59 -6.52 -5.85 -26.96
CA GLY A 59 -5.43 -6.82 -27.09
C GLY A 59 -4.02 -6.24 -26.99
N GLN A 60 -3.86 -4.94 -26.75
CA GLN A 60 -2.57 -4.26 -26.75
C GLN A 60 -2.17 -3.64 -25.42
N THR A 61 -0.86 -3.60 -25.21
CA THR A 61 -0.15 -2.90 -24.15
C THR A 61 -0.57 -1.43 -24.09
N PHE A 62 -0.79 -0.93 -22.86
CA PHE A 62 -0.98 0.50 -22.62
C PHE A 62 0.18 1.29 -23.25
N LYS A 63 -0.10 2.30 -24.08
CA LYS A 63 0.93 3.22 -24.62
C LYS A 63 1.65 4.01 -23.53
N VAL A 64 1.07 4.08 -22.33
CA VAL A 64 1.63 4.71 -21.13
C VAL A 64 1.58 3.66 -20.00
N ASP A 65 2.66 3.55 -19.21
CA ASP A 65 2.67 2.71 -18.02
C ASP A 65 1.58 3.18 -17.03
N PRO A 66 0.55 2.33 -16.75
CA PRO A 66 -0.54 2.73 -15.87
C PRO A 66 -0.08 3.13 -14.46
N ILE A 67 1.00 2.53 -13.98
CA ILE A 67 1.57 2.86 -12.66
C ILE A 67 2.16 4.27 -12.68
N LYS A 68 2.83 4.64 -13.76
CA LYS A 68 3.37 5.98 -13.95
C LYS A 68 2.25 7.02 -13.92
N GLU A 69 1.17 6.80 -14.66
CA GLU A 69 0.01 7.69 -14.69
C GLU A 69 -0.64 7.86 -13.31
N ILE A 70 -0.86 6.75 -12.57
CA ILE A 70 -1.39 6.81 -11.20
C ILE A 70 -0.49 7.64 -10.28
N LYS A 71 0.84 7.48 -10.40
CA LYS A 71 1.81 8.25 -9.62
C LYS A 71 1.79 9.73 -9.96
N GLU A 72 1.69 10.06 -11.24
CA GLU A 72 1.64 11.45 -11.73
C GLU A 72 0.35 12.15 -11.23
N LEU A 73 -0.80 11.48 -11.32
CA LEU A 73 -2.06 11.99 -10.76
C LEU A 73 -1.95 12.21 -9.24
N ASN A 74 -1.34 11.28 -8.52
CA ASN A 74 -1.08 11.42 -7.08
C ASN A 74 -0.12 12.57 -6.76
N ALA A 75 0.89 12.81 -7.57
CA ALA A 75 1.85 13.90 -7.40
C ALA A 75 1.19 15.28 -7.66
N LEU A 76 0.22 15.34 -8.57
CA LEU A 76 -0.57 16.53 -8.87
C LEU A 76 -1.71 16.78 -7.86
N GLY A 77 -1.86 15.94 -6.81
CA GLY A 77 -2.95 16.04 -5.84
C GLY A 77 -4.32 15.60 -6.39
N LYS A 78 -4.39 15.05 -7.59
CA LYS A 78 -5.62 14.56 -8.24
C LYS A 78 -5.97 13.14 -7.76
N TYR A 79 -6.18 12.99 -6.45
CA TYR A 79 -6.32 11.68 -5.81
C TYR A 79 -7.56 10.92 -6.27
N GLU A 80 -8.69 11.61 -6.45
CA GLU A 80 -9.93 11.01 -6.96
C GLU A 80 -9.76 10.50 -8.39
N ASP A 81 -9.07 11.26 -9.25
CA ASP A 81 -8.77 10.85 -10.63
C ASP A 81 -7.83 9.65 -10.64
N ALA A 82 -6.83 9.62 -9.74
CA ALA A 82 -5.93 8.48 -9.59
C ALA A 82 -6.68 7.21 -9.17
N VAL A 83 -7.62 7.31 -8.23
CA VAL A 83 -8.49 6.21 -7.78
C VAL A 83 -9.33 5.70 -8.94
N ARG A 84 -10.05 6.57 -9.65
CA ARG A 84 -10.88 6.19 -10.81
C ARG A 84 -10.06 5.55 -11.93
N TYR A 85 -8.89 6.11 -12.22
CA TYR A 85 -7.99 5.56 -13.23
C TYR A 85 -7.49 4.15 -12.85
N ALA A 86 -7.03 3.98 -11.60
CA ALA A 86 -6.57 2.68 -11.09
C ALA A 86 -7.69 1.62 -11.11
N GLU A 87 -8.92 2.00 -10.74
CA GLU A 87 -10.09 1.12 -10.81
C GLU A 87 -10.37 0.65 -12.23
N GLY A 88 -10.35 1.56 -13.20
CA GLY A 88 -10.56 1.22 -14.60
C GLY A 88 -9.47 0.29 -15.14
N VAL A 89 -8.21 0.56 -14.80
CA VAL A 89 -7.08 -0.31 -15.19
C VAL A 89 -7.22 -1.69 -14.54
N ALA A 90 -7.58 -1.77 -13.25
CA ALA A 90 -7.79 -3.04 -12.54
C ALA A 90 -8.95 -3.86 -13.13
N THR A 91 -10.01 -3.20 -13.62
CA THR A 91 -11.12 -3.86 -14.32
C THR A 91 -10.67 -4.50 -15.63
N LEU A 92 -9.77 -3.85 -16.36
CA LEU A 92 -9.21 -4.37 -17.61
C LEU A 92 -8.15 -5.45 -17.38
N ASN A 93 -7.39 -5.34 -16.30
CA ASN A 93 -6.27 -6.22 -15.94
C ASN A 93 -6.34 -6.64 -14.47
N PRO A 94 -7.28 -7.52 -14.08
CA PRO A 94 -7.59 -7.83 -12.68
C PRO A 94 -6.50 -8.61 -11.93
N ASN A 95 -5.47 -9.09 -12.63
CA ASN A 95 -4.40 -9.90 -12.05
C ASN A 95 -3.08 -9.14 -11.87
N GLN A 96 -3.07 -7.82 -12.06
CA GLN A 96 -1.87 -6.99 -11.87
C GLN A 96 -1.76 -6.47 -10.43
N SER A 97 -1.01 -7.16 -9.58
CA SER A 97 -0.81 -6.81 -8.16
C SER A 97 -0.40 -5.35 -7.96
N LYS A 98 0.55 -4.88 -8.76
CA LYS A 98 1.09 -3.51 -8.67
C LYS A 98 0.02 -2.43 -8.83
N ILE A 99 -1.00 -2.64 -9.66
CA ILE A 99 -2.11 -1.70 -9.82
C ILE A 99 -2.89 -1.57 -8.51
N TYR A 100 -3.20 -2.68 -7.84
CA TYR A 100 -3.89 -2.66 -6.56
C TYR A 100 -3.07 -1.95 -5.48
N THR A 101 -1.75 -2.12 -5.46
CA THR A 101 -0.88 -1.37 -4.53
C THR A 101 -1.01 0.14 -4.76
N TRP A 102 -0.86 0.61 -5.99
CA TRP A 102 -0.93 2.03 -6.29
C TRP A 102 -2.35 2.60 -6.19
N TRP A 103 -3.37 1.78 -6.43
CA TRP A 103 -4.76 2.13 -6.12
C TRP A 103 -4.94 2.34 -4.60
N GLY A 104 -4.42 1.43 -3.77
CA GLY A 104 -4.40 1.59 -2.32
C GLY A 104 -3.70 2.89 -1.88
N VAL A 105 -2.54 3.20 -2.46
CA VAL A 105 -1.83 4.46 -2.20
C VAL A 105 -2.68 5.69 -2.55
N SER A 106 -3.38 5.67 -3.69
CA SER A 106 -4.29 6.75 -4.09
C SER A 106 -5.46 6.91 -3.12
N LEU A 107 -6.04 5.80 -2.66
CA LEU A 107 -7.11 5.79 -1.67
C LEU A 107 -6.66 6.36 -0.31
N VAL A 108 -5.45 6.02 0.15
CA VAL A 108 -4.87 6.62 1.37
C VAL A 108 -4.78 8.13 1.24
N LYS A 109 -4.24 8.63 0.12
CA LYS A 109 -4.12 10.06 -0.17
C LYS A 109 -5.48 10.76 -0.31
N PHE A 110 -6.48 10.04 -0.79
CA PHE A 110 -7.87 10.50 -0.89
C PHE A 110 -8.63 10.44 0.46
N GLY A 111 -8.01 9.88 1.52
CA GLY A 111 -8.59 9.76 2.86
C GLY A 111 -9.36 8.48 3.12
N LYS A 112 -9.40 7.54 2.19
CA LYS A 112 -10.17 6.27 2.25
C LYS A 112 -9.28 5.10 2.67
N ARG A 113 -8.82 5.12 3.93
CA ARG A 113 -7.81 4.16 4.43
C ARG A 113 -8.32 2.71 4.50
N GLU A 114 -9.57 2.50 4.87
CA GLU A 114 -10.16 1.15 4.94
C GLU A 114 -10.22 0.50 3.57
N GLU A 115 -10.74 1.24 2.57
CA GLU A 115 -10.76 0.77 1.18
C GLU A 115 -9.35 0.50 0.64
N ALA A 116 -8.35 1.28 1.07
CA ALA A 116 -6.95 1.09 0.70
C ALA A 116 -6.40 -0.25 1.23
N ILE A 117 -6.72 -0.60 2.46
CA ILE A 117 -6.31 -1.89 3.07
C ILE A 117 -6.81 -3.06 2.24
N ASP A 118 -8.07 -3.04 1.77
CA ASP A 118 -8.63 -4.08 0.90
C ASP A 118 -7.83 -4.21 -0.41
N LYS A 119 -7.36 -3.08 -0.98
CA LYS A 119 -6.52 -3.10 -2.18
C LYS A 119 -5.14 -3.69 -1.90
N PHE A 120 -4.53 -3.39 -0.75
CA PHE A 120 -3.26 -4.01 -0.36
C PHE A 120 -3.41 -5.50 -0.09
N VAL A 121 -4.50 -5.95 0.54
CA VAL A 121 -4.82 -7.39 0.70
C VAL A 121 -4.94 -8.05 -0.66
N LYS A 122 -5.67 -7.45 -1.60
CA LYS A 122 -5.81 -7.97 -2.97
C LYS A 122 -4.47 -8.01 -3.69
N SER A 123 -3.64 -6.96 -3.56
CA SER A 123 -2.30 -6.94 -4.13
C SER A 123 -1.44 -8.09 -3.61
N ALA A 124 -1.38 -8.27 -2.28
CA ALA A 124 -0.61 -9.34 -1.65
C ALA A 124 -1.10 -10.74 -2.03
N SER A 125 -2.41 -10.92 -2.26
CA SER A 125 -2.97 -12.19 -2.74
C SER A 125 -2.59 -12.52 -4.19
N LEU A 126 -2.31 -11.51 -5.00
CA LEU A 126 -1.88 -11.68 -6.40
C LEU A 126 -0.36 -11.84 -6.53
N ASP A 127 0.40 -11.15 -5.70
CA ASP A 127 1.86 -11.23 -5.65
C ASP A 127 2.33 -10.96 -4.21
N ALA A 128 2.63 -12.04 -3.48
CA ALA A 128 3.11 -12.00 -2.11
C ALA A 128 4.57 -11.51 -1.99
N ASN A 129 5.27 -11.30 -3.10
CA ASN A 129 6.67 -10.87 -3.13
C ASN A 129 6.85 -9.41 -3.53
N TYR A 130 5.77 -8.66 -3.74
CA TYR A 130 5.87 -7.24 -4.03
C TYR A 130 6.00 -6.42 -2.73
N SER A 131 7.23 -6.15 -2.30
CA SER A 131 7.58 -5.48 -1.03
C SER A 131 6.83 -4.18 -0.78
N LYS A 132 6.63 -3.36 -1.83
CA LYS A 132 5.94 -2.07 -1.73
C LYS A 132 4.50 -2.18 -1.24
N THR A 133 3.82 -3.30 -1.49
CA THR A 133 2.49 -3.57 -0.94
C THR A 133 2.53 -3.54 0.59
N TYR A 134 3.48 -4.25 1.18
CA TYR A 134 3.61 -4.34 2.63
C TYR A 134 4.07 -3.02 3.25
N LEU A 135 4.97 -2.30 2.59
CA LEU A 135 5.41 -0.98 3.02
C LEU A 135 4.25 0.01 3.15
N TYR A 136 3.43 0.16 2.09
CA TYR A 136 2.29 1.08 2.09
C TYR A 136 1.14 0.59 2.96
N TRP A 137 0.94 -0.72 3.07
CA TRP A 137 -0.02 -1.30 4.00
C TRP A 137 0.36 -1.00 5.44
N GLY A 138 1.62 -1.22 5.82
CA GLY A 138 2.14 -0.87 7.13
C GLY A 138 1.97 0.62 7.44
N LEU A 139 2.35 1.50 6.51
CA LEU A 139 2.18 2.94 6.66
C LEU A 139 0.71 3.31 6.91
N THR A 140 -0.22 2.72 6.16
CA THR A 140 -1.66 2.96 6.35
C THR A 140 -2.13 2.51 7.73
N LEU A 141 -1.69 1.35 8.20
CA LEU A 141 -2.01 0.84 9.54
C LEU A 141 -1.44 1.74 10.65
N ALA A 142 -0.23 2.25 10.50
CA ALA A 142 0.37 3.19 11.46
C ALA A 142 -0.42 4.50 11.52
N MET A 143 -0.85 5.04 10.37
CA MET A 143 -1.72 6.22 10.28
C MET A 143 -3.11 5.98 10.89
N ASP A 144 -3.56 4.75 10.97
CA ASP A 144 -4.80 4.31 11.62
C ASP A 144 -4.61 4.03 13.13
N GLY A 145 -3.47 4.37 13.73
CA GLY A 145 -3.18 4.11 15.13
C GLY A 145 -3.00 2.61 15.47
N LYS A 146 -2.59 1.80 14.49
CA LYS A 146 -2.36 0.35 14.63
C LYS A 146 -0.87 0.00 14.46
N PRO A 147 0.07 0.63 15.23
CA PRO A 147 1.50 0.50 15.00
C PRO A 147 2.02 -0.94 15.14
N LYS A 148 1.47 -1.75 16.06
CA LYS A 148 1.85 -3.17 16.18
C LYS A 148 1.54 -3.97 14.91
N ALA A 149 0.41 -3.70 14.26
CA ALA A 149 0.05 -4.34 13.01
C ALA A 149 0.90 -3.81 11.84
N ALA A 150 1.26 -2.53 11.85
CA ALA A 150 2.15 -1.91 10.89
C ALA A 150 3.54 -2.55 10.90
N ILE A 151 4.12 -2.77 12.08
CA ILE A 151 5.43 -3.41 12.26
C ILE A 151 5.48 -4.77 11.56
N LYS A 152 4.47 -5.63 11.73
CA LYS A 152 4.40 -6.92 11.03
C LYS A 152 4.42 -6.79 9.51
N LYS A 153 3.92 -5.69 8.97
CA LYS A 153 3.98 -5.43 7.52
C LYS A 153 5.35 -4.92 7.10
N TYR A 154 5.98 -4.07 7.91
CA TYR A 154 7.36 -3.63 7.65
C TYR A 154 8.35 -4.79 7.71
N GLU A 155 8.22 -5.69 8.70
CA GLU A 155 9.01 -6.92 8.77
C GLU A 155 8.92 -7.70 7.46
N ARG A 156 7.70 -7.95 6.96
CA ARG A 156 7.53 -8.66 5.69
C ARG A 156 8.10 -7.90 4.50
N GLY A 157 7.97 -6.57 4.48
CA GLY A 157 8.57 -5.72 3.44
C GLY A 157 10.10 -5.80 3.42
N ILE A 158 10.71 -5.82 4.60
CA ILE A 158 12.17 -5.92 4.80
C ILE A 158 12.69 -7.31 4.44
N GLU A 159 11.97 -8.39 4.78
CA GLU A 159 12.31 -9.74 4.32
C GLU A 159 12.45 -9.81 2.79
N LEU A 160 11.65 -9.04 2.07
CA LEU A 160 11.64 -9.00 0.60
C LEU A 160 12.66 -8.01 0.02
N GLU A 161 12.89 -6.88 0.70
CA GLU A 161 13.85 -5.83 0.33
C GLU A 161 14.65 -5.39 1.56
N PRO A 162 15.72 -6.10 1.96
CA PRO A 162 16.50 -5.79 3.17
C PRO A 162 17.16 -4.40 3.15
N GLU A 163 17.50 -3.88 1.99
CA GLU A 163 18.15 -2.56 1.80
C GLU A 163 17.13 -1.41 1.65
N ASN A 164 15.90 -1.58 2.15
CA ASN A 164 14.89 -0.53 2.05
C ASN A 164 14.93 0.41 3.27
N SER A 165 15.73 1.45 3.21
CA SER A 165 15.87 2.47 4.26
C SER A 165 14.51 3.03 4.74
N ASN A 166 13.54 3.26 3.84
CA ASN A 166 12.22 3.77 4.23
C ASN A 166 11.42 2.76 5.06
N ALA A 167 11.57 1.46 4.83
CA ALA A 167 10.88 0.45 5.62
C ALA A 167 11.36 0.47 7.07
N TYR A 168 12.68 0.58 7.29
CA TYR A 168 13.26 0.75 8.64
C TYR A 168 12.85 2.08 9.27
N ALA A 169 12.82 3.17 8.50
CA ALA A 169 12.39 4.47 9.00
C ALA A 169 10.93 4.44 9.50
N TYR A 170 10.02 3.83 8.75
CA TYR A 170 8.63 3.69 9.15
C TYR A 170 8.44 2.72 10.32
N TRP A 171 9.27 1.67 10.40
CA TRP A 171 9.29 0.80 11.58
C TRP A 171 9.74 1.56 12.83
N GLY A 172 10.83 2.33 12.74
CA GLY A 172 11.28 3.20 13.83
C GLY A 172 10.17 4.17 14.28
N ALA A 173 9.51 4.84 13.34
CA ALA A 173 8.38 5.72 13.67
C ALA A 173 7.19 4.97 14.33
N ALA A 174 6.91 3.73 13.96
CA ALA A 174 5.89 2.93 14.60
C ALA A 174 6.28 2.49 16.01
N LEU A 175 7.57 2.24 16.27
CA LEU A 175 8.11 1.97 17.62
C LEU A 175 8.01 3.21 18.51
N GLU A 176 8.29 4.41 17.97
CA GLU A 176 8.05 5.68 18.67
C GLU A 176 6.59 5.83 19.12
N GLN A 177 5.63 5.51 18.25
CA GLN A 177 4.20 5.52 18.61
C GLN A 177 3.86 4.55 19.72
N LEU A 178 4.65 3.50 19.93
CA LEU A 178 4.50 2.52 21.01
C LEU A 178 5.27 2.91 22.29
N GLY A 179 6.09 3.97 22.24
CA GLY A 179 6.98 4.37 23.34
C GLY A 179 8.25 3.52 23.44
N ASP A 180 8.52 2.66 22.47
CA ASP A 180 9.80 1.93 22.38
C ASP A 180 10.88 2.78 21.71
N HIS A 181 11.32 3.81 22.40
CA HIS A 181 12.32 4.76 21.90
C HIS A 181 13.67 4.07 21.60
N SER A 182 14.08 3.06 22.39
CA SER A 182 15.31 2.32 22.14
C SER A 182 15.26 1.53 20.85
N GLY A 183 14.17 0.78 20.64
CA GLY A 183 13.95 0.03 19.40
C GLY A 183 13.86 0.96 18.20
N ALA A 184 13.22 2.11 18.35
CA ALA A 184 13.11 3.13 17.31
C ALA A 184 14.47 3.65 16.88
N ILE A 185 15.34 4.04 17.83
CA ILE A 185 16.70 4.52 17.55
C ILE A 185 17.46 3.50 16.71
N GLY A 186 17.50 2.22 17.12
CA GLY A 186 18.21 1.19 16.38
C GLY A 186 17.72 1.01 14.94
N LYS A 187 16.39 1.09 14.71
CA LYS A 187 15.84 1.00 13.35
C LYS A 187 16.15 2.22 12.51
N LEU A 188 16.11 3.41 13.12
CA LEU A 188 16.39 4.68 12.43
C LEU A 188 17.88 4.83 12.11
N GLU A 189 18.77 4.40 12.99
CA GLU A 189 20.21 4.35 12.71
C GLU A 189 20.51 3.43 11.56
N HIS A 190 19.94 2.22 11.56
CA HIS A 190 20.10 1.29 10.44
C HIS A 190 19.54 1.85 9.13
N ALA A 191 18.44 2.59 9.16
CA ALA A 191 17.93 3.30 7.98
C ALA A 191 18.95 4.32 7.42
N LEU A 192 19.72 5.01 8.28
CA LEU A 192 20.77 5.93 7.87
C LEU A 192 22.04 5.22 7.40
N GLU A 193 22.34 4.02 7.89
CA GLU A 193 23.41 3.19 7.34
C GLU A 193 23.14 2.83 5.88
N ILE A 194 21.89 2.44 5.57
CA ILE A 194 21.46 2.12 4.20
C ILE A 194 21.43 3.40 3.32
N MET A 195 20.85 4.49 3.84
CA MET A 195 20.70 5.75 3.10
C MET A 195 21.03 6.94 4.00
N PRO A 196 22.30 7.41 3.99
CA PRO A 196 22.77 8.48 4.88
C PRO A 196 22.10 9.85 4.74
N ASN A 197 21.37 10.09 3.66
CA ASN A 197 20.63 11.32 3.39
C ASN A 197 19.11 11.16 3.41
N ASN A 198 18.59 10.06 4.00
CA ASN A 198 17.15 9.87 4.12
C ASN A 198 16.54 10.91 5.08
N SER A 199 15.92 11.93 4.50
CA SER A 199 15.36 13.07 5.26
C SER A 199 14.26 12.68 6.23
N ASN A 200 13.53 11.58 5.96
CA ASN A 200 12.44 11.12 6.82
C ASN A 200 12.92 10.56 8.17
N VAL A 201 14.22 10.23 8.27
CA VAL A 201 14.80 9.58 9.45
C VAL A 201 15.23 10.59 10.51
N PHE A 202 15.89 11.66 10.10
CA PHE A 202 16.58 12.57 11.02
C PHE A 202 15.66 13.16 12.10
N SER A 203 14.50 13.68 11.70
CA SER A 203 13.57 14.29 12.68
C SER A 203 13.08 13.27 13.68
N THR A 204 12.67 12.07 13.23
CA THR A 204 12.20 11.00 14.12
C THR A 204 13.30 10.49 15.04
N LEU A 205 14.54 10.40 14.55
CA LEU A 205 15.68 9.98 15.37
C LEU A 205 16.03 11.03 16.44
N ILE A 206 15.98 12.31 16.10
CA ILE A 206 16.17 13.39 17.08
C ILE A 206 15.08 13.33 18.16
N ASP A 207 13.80 13.19 17.77
CA ASP A 207 12.70 13.07 18.72
C ASP A 207 12.89 11.84 19.64
N ALA A 208 13.26 10.69 19.11
CA ALA A 208 13.51 9.47 19.88
C ALA A 208 14.65 9.65 20.90
N LEU A 209 15.74 10.29 20.48
CA LEU A 209 16.89 10.60 21.37
C LEU A 209 16.52 11.61 22.46
N VAL A 210 15.75 12.64 22.12
CA VAL A 210 15.22 13.61 23.09
C VAL A 210 14.31 12.93 24.11
N ASN A 211 13.42 12.05 23.69
CA ASN A 211 12.54 11.27 24.58
C ASN A 211 13.34 10.38 25.54
N GLN A 212 14.51 9.91 25.14
CA GLN A 212 15.47 9.20 25.99
C GLN A 212 16.42 10.09 26.78
N LYS A 213 16.28 11.43 26.70
CA LYS A 213 17.18 12.40 27.33
C LYS A 213 18.65 12.31 26.84
N LYS A 214 18.87 11.75 25.66
CA LYS A 214 20.18 11.60 24.99
C LYS A 214 20.49 12.84 24.15
N TYR A 215 20.53 14.00 24.78
CA TYR A 215 20.59 15.29 24.11
C TYR A 215 21.89 15.50 23.29
N ASN A 216 23.03 15.04 23.81
CA ASN A 216 24.29 15.12 23.07
C ASN A 216 24.24 14.31 21.77
N GLU A 217 23.68 13.09 21.82
CA GLU A 217 23.48 12.23 20.63
C GLU A 217 22.52 12.89 19.64
N ALA A 218 21.45 13.54 20.14
CA ALA A 218 20.52 14.29 19.29
C ALA A 218 21.22 15.42 18.51
N TRP A 219 22.12 16.19 19.16
CA TRP A 219 22.92 17.21 18.48
C TRP A 219 23.92 16.64 17.46
N GLU A 220 24.51 15.48 17.74
CA GLU A 220 25.35 14.80 16.73
C GLU A 220 24.52 14.36 15.52
N VAL A 221 23.26 13.95 15.71
CA VAL A 221 22.35 13.65 14.60
C VAL A 221 22.01 14.91 13.81
N VAL A 222 21.78 16.07 14.46
CA VAL A 222 21.61 17.37 13.79
C VAL A 222 22.82 17.71 12.95
N LYS A 223 24.01 17.53 13.49
CA LYS A 223 25.29 17.76 12.77
C LYS A 223 25.43 16.85 11.54
N LYS A 224 25.07 15.55 11.67
CA LYS A 224 25.02 14.60 10.53
C LYS A 224 24.03 15.07 9.47
N ALA A 225 22.83 15.51 9.86
CA ALA A 225 21.82 16.03 8.93
C ALA A 225 22.32 17.26 8.17
N ARG A 226 22.94 18.23 8.87
CA ARG A 226 23.54 19.41 8.24
C ARG A 226 24.64 19.02 7.22
N LYS A 227 25.50 18.06 7.57
CA LYS A 227 26.52 17.52 6.66
C LYS A 227 25.91 16.85 5.43
N ALA A 228 24.80 16.13 5.62
CA ALA A 228 24.04 15.49 4.55
C ALA A 228 23.17 16.50 3.75
N ARG A 229 23.19 17.78 4.08
CA ARG A 229 22.35 18.86 3.51
C ARG A 229 20.84 18.57 3.66
N VAL A 230 20.48 17.89 4.74
CA VAL A 230 19.08 17.65 5.11
C VAL A 230 18.62 18.74 6.06
N ALA A 231 17.53 19.41 5.69
CA ALA A 231 16.94 20.44 6.55
C ALA A 231 16.19 19.81 7.73
N ILE A 232 16.49 20.28 8.94
CA ILE A 232 15.73 19.97 10.16
C ILE A 232 14.82 21.16 10.45
N SER A 233 13.58 20.89 10.88
CA SER A 233 12.63 21.96 11.16
C SER A 233 13.14 22.86 12.30
N SER A 234 12.98 24.19 12.15
CA SER A 234 13.37 25.15 13.19
C SER A 234 12.67 24.89 14.53
N ASN A 235 11.42 24.45 14.49
CA ASN A 235 10.67 24.10 15.69
C ASN A 235 11.34 22.94 16.48
N LEU A 236 11.81 21.89 15.78
CA LEU A 236 12.50 20.77 16.42
C LEU A 236 13.83 21.21 17.03
N LEU A 237 14.59 22.04 16.28
CA LEU A 237 15.86 22.60 16.78
C LEU A 237 15.65 23.50 18.00
N SER A 238 14.62 24.37 18.00
CA SER A 238 14.29 25.22 19.15
C SER A 238 13.92 24.38 20.36
N LYS A 239 13.06 23.37 20.20
CA LYS A 239 12.70 22.45 21.30
C LYS A 239 13.92 21.75 21.91
N LEU A 240 14.83 21.27 21.05
CA LEU A 240 16.06 20.62 21.52
C LEU A 240 16.95 21.63 22.25
N ALA A 241 17.11 22.85 21.73
CA ALA A 241 17.94 23.91 22.33
C ALA A 241 17.36 24.41 23.68
N GLU A 242 16.04 24.45 23.85
CA GLU A 242 15.38 24.81 25.10
C GLU A 242 15.69 23.81 26.21
N VAL A 243 15.75 22.52 25.89
CA VAL A 243 16.03 21.45 26.87
C VAL A 243 17.53 21.30 27.11
N PHE A 244 18.32 21.40 26.06
CA PHE A 244 19.77 21.27 26.11
C PHE A 244 20.40 22.13 25.00
N PRO A 245 21.05 23.26 25.34
CA PRO A 245 21.67 24.13 24.35
C PRO A 245 22.67 23.42 23.44
N GLU A 246 22.77 23.89 22.19
CA GLU A 246 23.75 23.34 21.25
C GLU A 246 25.16 23.40 21.81
N PRO A 247 25.90 22.28 21.88
CA PRO A 247 27.27 22.29 22.39
C PRO A 247 28.17 23.21 21.55
N ILE A 248 28.91 24.07 22.21
CA ILE A 248 29.94 24.89 21.57
C ILE A 248 31.10 23.96 21.19
N LEU A 249 31.35 23.79 19.89
CA LEU A 249 32.45 22.97 19.34
C LEU A 249 33.75 23.73 19.37
#